data_cf950ec5c2814c35cedac5934c5858f1
#
_entry.id   cf950ec5c2814c35cedac5934c5858f1
#
_cell.length_a   1.000
_cell.length_b   1.000
_cell.length_c   1.000
_cell.angle_alpha   90.00
_cell.angle_beta   90.00
_cell.angle_gamma   90.00
#
_symmetry.space_group_name_H-M   'P 1'
#
loop_
_entity.id
_entity.type
_entity.pdbx_description
1 polymer ?
#
loop_
_entity_poly.entity_id
_entity_poly.type
_entity_poly.pdbx_seq_one_letter_code
_entity_poly.pdbx_strand_id
1 'polypeptide(L)' 'MDVEAEVDALVRECRRLGTMEDRGVVVKFGLLVRDEQCANIFEALNGTLRAAKKRKKITFEGEMLLQGAHDDVDIIELG' A
#
# COMPACT_ATOMS: atom_id res chain seq x y z
N MET A 1 9.33 13.16 -10.15
CA MET A 1 8.87 11.81 -9.80
C MET A 1 7.47 11.58 -10.35
N ASP A 2 7.23 10.41 -10.92
CA ASP A 2 5.95 10.10 -11.55
C ASP A 2 5.03 9.40 -10.54
N VAL A 3 4.00 10.10 -10.08
CA VAL A 3 3.07 9.57 -9.08
C VAL A 3 2.34 8.33 -9.62
N GLU A 4 1.95 8.34 -10.88
CA GLU A 4 1.26 7.18 -11.44
C GLU A 4 2.15 5.94 -11.51
N ALA A 5 3.42 6.11 -11.85
CA ALA A 5 4.36 5.00 -11.85
C ALA A 5 4.55 4.45 -10.44
N GLU A 6 4.59 5.32 -9.42
CA GLU A 6 4.69 4.87 -8.03
C GLU A 6 3.43 4.15 -7.57
N VAL A 7 2.26 4.65 -7.95
CA VAL A 7 1.00 3.98 -7.63
C VAL A 7 0.94 2.59 -8.29
N ASP A 8 1.37 2.49 -9.54
CA ASP A 8 1.42 1.20 -10.23
C ASP A 8 2.39 0.24 -9.55
N ALA A 9 3.54 0.75 -9.11
CA ALA A 9 4.51 -0.05 -8.37
C ALA A 9 3.91 -0.52 -7.05
N LEU A 10 3.16 0.35 -6.35
CA LEU A 10 2.50 -0.02 -5.11
C LEU A 10 1.48 -1.14 -5.32
N VAL A 11 0.70 -1.06 -6.38
CA VAL A 11 -0.27 -2.12 -6.69
C VAL A 11 0.45 -3.46 -6.90
N ARG A 12 1.55 -3.45 -7.62
CA ARG A 12 2.35 -4.67 -7.82
C ARG A 12 2.88 -5.24 -6.51
N GLU A 13 3.35 -4.35 -5.62
CA GLU A 13 3.88 -4.80 -4.32
C GLU A 13 2.78 -5.32 -3.41
N CYS A 14 1.59 -4.72 -3.45
CA CYS A 14 0.44 -5.24 -2.73
C CYS A 14 0.09 -6.65 -3.20
N ARG A 15 0.14 -6.89 -4.50
CA ARG A 15 -0.12 -8.23 -5.04
C ARG A 15 0.97 -9.23 -4.69
N ARG A 16 2.20 -8.77 -4.63
CA ARG A 16 3.33 -9.62 -4.26
C ARG A 16 3.26 -10.06 -2.81
N LEU A 17 2.92 -9.14 -1.91
CA LEU A 17 2.97 -9.36 -0.47
C LEU A 17 1.63 -9.78 0.14
N GLY A 18 0.54 -9.47 -0.53
CA GLY A 18 -0.78 -9.68 0.02
C GLY A 18 -1.37 -11.05 -0.29
N THR A 19 -2.57 -11.25 0.23
CA THR A 19 -3.33 -12.48 0.02
C THR A 19 -4.67 -12.13 -0.64
N MET A 20 -5.05 -12.90 -1.64
CA MET A 20 -6.34 -12.68 -2.32
C MET A 20 -7.48 -13.06 -1.39
N GLU A 21 -8.40 -12.13 -1.18
CA GLU A 21 -9.62 -12.33 -0.41
C GLU A 21 -10.82 -11.82 -1.22
N ASP A 22 -12.03 -11.99 -0.67
CA ASP A 22 -13.23 -11.52 -1.35
C ASP A 22 -13.21 -10.03 -1.63
N ARG A 23 -12.58 -9.27 -0.75
CA ARG A 23 -12.46 -7.81 -0.85
C ARG A 23 -11.44 -7.35 -1.89
N GLY A 24 -10.58 -8.26 -2.34
CA GLY A 24 -9.42 -7.95 -3.18
C GLY A 24 -8.16 -8.50 -2.56
N VAL A 25 -7.01 -8.03 -2.99
CA VAL A 25 -5.74 -8.43 -2.39
C VAL A 25 -5.51 -7.61 -1.13
N VAL A 26 -5.33 -8.29 0.00
CA VAL A 26 -5.19 -7.65 1.30
C VAL A 26 -3.76 -7.81 1.81
N VAL A 27 -3.15 -6.72 2.23
CA VAL A 27 -1.81 -6.73 2.82
C VAL A 27 -1.79 -5.81 4.04
N LYS A 28 -1.13 -6.26 5.10
CA LYS A 28 -0.98 -5.42 6.30
C LYS A 28 0.00 -4.29 6.03
N PHE A 29 -0.31 -3.10 6.56
CA PHE A 29 0.57 -1.95 6.42
C PHE A 29 1.97 -2.25 6.94
N GLY A 30 2.08 -2.92 8.10
CA GLY A 30 3.37 -3.27 8.68
C GLY A 30 4.22 -4.13 7.76
N LEU A 31 3.60 -5.02 7.00
CA LEU A 31 4.31 -5.87 6.05
C LEU A 31 4.90 -5.02 4.91
N LEU A 32 4.12 -4.07 4.39
CA LEU A 32 4.61 -3.17 3.34
C LEU A 32 5.75 -2.30 3.83
N VAL A 33 5.59 -1.69 5.00
CA VAL A 33 6.56 -0.70 5.47
C VAL A 33 7.90 -1.35 5.86
N ARG A 34 7.89 -2.63 6.23
CA ARG A 34 9.10 -3.34 6.62
C ARG A 34 9.73 -4.13 5.48
N ASP A 35 9.08 -4.19 4.33
CA ASP A 35 9.62 -4.92 3.19
C ASP A 35 10.78 -4.16 2.57
N GLU A 36 11.92 -4.84 2.37
CA GLU A 36 13.13 -4.21 1.84
C GLU A 36 12.92 -3.67 0.42
N GLN A 37 12.22 -4.41 -0.42
CA GLN A 37 11.98 -3.98 -1.79
C GLN A 37 11.13 -2.73 -1.83
N CYS A 38 10.09 -2.67 -0.99
CA CYS A 38 9.27 -1.47 -0.87
C CYS A 38 10.07 -0.29 -0.36
N ALA A 39 10.95 -0.51 0.61
CA ALA A 39 11.80 0.55 1.14
C ALA A 39 12.72 1.13 0.06
N ASN A 40 13.16 0.30 -0.89
CA ASN A 40 14.02 0.74 -1.98
C ASN A 40 13.24 1.43 -3.11
N ILE A 41 11.98 1.06 -3.31
CA ILE A 41 11.16 1.61 -4.40
C ILE A 41 10.55 2.94 -4.01
N PHE A 42 10.04 3.06 -2.77
CA PHE A 42 9.25 4.22 -2.37
C PHE A 42 10.04 5.15 -1.47
N GLU A 43 10.15 6.42 -1.88
CA GLU A 43 10.77 7.44 -1.03
C GLU A 43 9.84 7.84 0.11
N ALA A 44 8.53 7.90 -0.17
CA ALA A 44 7.53 8.32 0.81
C ALA A 44 6.30 7.43 0.65
N LEU A 45 6.34 6.27 1.30
CA LEU A 45 5.29 5.27 1.16
C LEU A 45 3.90 5.83 1.52
N ASN A 46 3.80 6.64 2.60
CA ASN A 46 2.51 7.24 2.97
C ASN A 46 1.96 8.14 1.88
N GLY A 47 2.81 8.90 1.22
CA GLY A 47 2.37 9.74 0.09
C GLY A 47 1.84 8.91 -1.05
N THR A 48 2.52 7.81 -1.36
CA THR A 48 2.08 6.91 -2.42
C THR A 48 0.78 6.20 -2.06
N LEU A 49 0.63 5.78 -0.80
CA LEU A 49 -0.61 5.18 -0.32
C LEU A 49 -1.79 6.13 -0.44
N ARG A 50 -1.60 7.39 -0.04
CA ARG A 50 -2.65 8.39 -0.16
C ARG A 50 -3.03 8.65 -1.62
N ALA A 51 -2.05 8.74 -2.49
CA ALA A 51 -2.29 8.95 -3.92
C ALA A 51 -3.06 7.76 -4.52
N ALA A 52 -2.69 6.54 -4.16
CA ALA A 52 -3.36 5.34 -4.64
C ALA A 52 -4.80 5.25 -4.13
N LYS A 53 -5.03 5.61 -2.86
CA LYS A 53 -6.37 5.63 -2.28
C LYS A 53 -7.25 6.66 -2.97
N LYS A 54 -6.71 7.84 -3.23
CA LYS A 54 -7.43 8.91 -3.92
C LYS A 54 -7.84 8.46 -5.32
N ARG A 55 -7.01 7.67 -5.97
CA ARG A 55 -7.27 7.14 -7.32
C ARG A 55 -8.10 5.86 -7.32
N LYS A 56 -8.50 5.41 -6.13
CA LYS A 56 -9.33 4.21 -5.96
C LYS A 56 -8.65 2.93 -6.44
N LYS A 57 -7.34 2.90 -6.40
CA LYS A 57 -6.57 1.69 -6.68
C LYS A 57 -6.47 0.80 -5.46
N ILE A 58 -6.44 1.41 -4.28
CA ILE A 58 -6.43 0.73 -2.99
C ILE A 58 -7.40 1.43 -2.05
N THR A 59 -7.70 0.78 -0.94
CA THR A 59 -8.41 1.43 0.17
C THR A 59 -7.84 0.95 1.50
N PHE A 60 -7.98 1.77 2.54
CA PHE A 60 -7.65 1.44 3.92
C PHE A 60 -8.38 2.42 4.83
N GLU A 61 -8.55 2.05 6.10
CA GLU A 61 -9.18 2.94 7.06
C GLU A 61 -8.22 4.04 7.50
N GLY A 62 -8.74 5.24 7.65
CA GLY A 62 -7.96 6.39 8.06
C GLY A 62 -7.36 7.14 6.89
N GLU A 63 -6.68 8.22 7.18
CA GLU A 63 -6.07 9.07 6.16
C GLU A 63 -4.57 8.93 6.10
N MET A 64 -3.95 8.56 7.23
CA MET A 64 -2.51 8.40 7.32
C MET A 64 -2.21 7.19 8.19
N LEU A 65 -1.24 6.40 7.77
CA LEU A 65 -0.81 5.22 8.52
C LEU A 65 0.56 5.49 9.12
N LEU A 66 0.72 5.12 10.38
CA LEU A 66 1.97 5.30 11.12
C LEU A 66 2.57 3.95 11.47
N GLN A 67 3.84 3.78 11.14
CA GLN A 67 4.57 2.57 11.49
C GLN A 67 4.53 2.34 13.00
N GLY A 68 4.25 1.11 13.38
CA GLY A 68 4.08 0.75 14.79
C GLY A 68 2.63 0.83 15.24
N ALA A 69 1.99 1.99 15.09
CA ALA A 69 0.61 2.19 15.53
C ALA A 69 -0.40 1.53 14.61
N HIS A 70 -0.12 1.45 13.32
CA HIS A 70 -1.10 0.98 12.32
C HIS A 70 -0.61 -0.25 11.54
N ASP A 71 0.33 -1.00 12.10
CA ASP A 71 0.90 -2.16 11.41
C ASP A 71 -0.15 -3.21 11.02
N ASP A 72 -1.22 -3.33 11.81
CA ASP A 72 -2.27 -4.32 11.57
C ASP A 72 -3.39 -3.83 10.66
N VAL A 73 -3.31 -2.59 10.18
CA VAL A 73 -4.34 -2.06 9.29
C VAL A 73 -4.24 -2.74 7.93
N ASP A 74 -5.38 -3.21 7.43
CA ASP A 74 -5.45 -3.84 6.12
C ASP A 74 -5.43 -2.80 5.01
N ILE A 75 -4.53 -3.01 4.05
CA ILE A 75 -4.54 -2.26 2.80
C ILE A 75 -5.10 -3.21 1.75
N ILE A 76 -6.13 -2.77 1.06
CA ILE A 76 -6.86 -3.59 0.11
C ILE A 76 -6.67 -3.05 -1.29
N GLU A 77 -6.14 -3.88 -2.18
CA GLU A 77 -5.97 -3.52 -3.59
C GLU A 77 -7.28 -3.85 -4.30
N LEU A 78 -7.84 -2.86 -4.96
CA LEU A 78 -9.19 -2.95 -5.50
C LEU A 78 -9.28 -3.46 -6.96
N GLY A 79 -8.15 -3.68 -7.56
CA GLY A 79 -8.12 -4.21 -8.93
C GLY A 79 -7.70 -3.22 -10.01
#